data_514be2029e6b31d3b189bfce610e1ad3
#
_entry.id   514be2029e6b31d3b189bfce610e1ad3
#
_cell.length_a   1.000
_cell.length_b   1.000
_cell.length_c   1.000
_cell.angle_alpha   90.00
_cell.angle_beta   90.00
_cell.angle_gamma   90.00
#
_symmetry.space_group_name_H-M   'P 1'
#
loop_
_entity.id
_entity.type
_entity.pdbx_description
1 polymer ?
#
loop_
_entity_poly.entity_id
_entity_poly.type
_entity_poly.pdbx_seq_one_letter_code
_entity_poly.pdbx_strand_id
1 'polypeptide(L)'
;MHIVLHEPEIPGNTGNIGRSCAATNTSLHLIEPLGFDITEKELRRAGLDYWSQLDVRRYRDYEDFLLENFGSTSYHSDKSEDKEEKEKEGKKEGEREEKRPDSSLNIPENTNKGGSHNREDTKKRPPRIWFATTKAKKLYCDADFGPDDYIMFGKESAGIPEEILVDNEEPCIRIPMGYGIRSLNLSNAVAVVLYEALRRNGFPGLEREGELHRLHWK
;
A
#
# COMPACT_ATOMS: atom_id res chain seq x y z
N MET A 1 7.22 2.40 6.81
CA MET A 1 6.04 2.47 5.91
C MET A 1 5.78 3.91 5.54
N HIS A 2 5.40 4.18 4.27
CA HIS A 2 5.20 5.52 3.73
C HIS A 2 3.89 5.58 2.95
N ILE A 3 3.06 6.60 3.20
CA ILE A 3 1.87 6.91 2.38
C ILE A 3 2.22 8.05 1.44
N VAL A 4 1.91 7.90 0.16
CA VAL A 4 2.15 8.89 -0.88
C VAL A 4 0.81 9.32 -1.48
N LEU A 5 0.53 10.61 -1.50
CA LEU A 5 -0.62 11.20 -2.16
C LEU A 5 -0.15 11.97 -3.40
N HIS A 6 -0.59 11.51 -4.56
CA HIS A 6 -0.29 12.15 -5.83
C HIS A 6 -1.40 13.16 -6.16
N GLU A 7 -1.08 14.44 -6.11
CA GLU A 7 -1.97 15.58 -6.40
C GLU A 7 -3.30 15.53 -5.61
N PRO A 8 -3.31 15.41 -4.27
CA PRO A 8 -4.55 15.34 -3.50
C PRO A 8 -5.35 16.64 -3.63
N GLU A 9 -6.69 16.52 -3.79
CA GLU A 9 -7.57 17.65 -4.09
C GLU A 9 -8.38 18.12 -2.88
N ILE A 10 -8.67 17.22 -1.91
CA ILE A 10 -9.61 17.52 -0.81
C ILE A 10 -8.85 17.61 0.52
N PRO A 11 -8.77 18.81 1.14
CA PRO A 11 -8.01 19.02 2.37
C PRO A 11 -8.49 18.16 3.54
N GLY A 12 -9.80 17.90 3.64
CA GLY A 12 -10.38 17.04 4.66
C GLY A 12 -9.90 15.58 4.58
N ASN A 13 -9.71 15.04 3.36
CA ASN A 13 -9.14 13.71 3.17
C ASN A 13 -7.68 13.68 3.61
N THR A 14 -6.88 14.65 3.17
CA THR A 14 -5.46 14.75 3.55
C THR A 14 -5.29 14.89 5.06
N GLY A 15 -6.17 15.66 5.72
CA GLY A 15 -6.20 15.74 7.17
C GLY A 15 -6.47 14.40 7.84
N ASN A 16 -7.51 13.68 7.42
CA ASN A 16 -7.83 12.36 7.98
C ASN A 16 -6.71 11.33 7.74
N ILE A 17 -6.08 11.38 6.55
CA ILE A 17 -4.93 10.54 6.22
C ILE A 17 -3.74 10.87 7.13
N GLY A 18 -3.44 12.15 7.32
CA GLY A 18 -2.39 12.58 8.24
C GLY A 18 -2.61 12.08 9.66
N ARG A 19 -3.88 12.07 10.16
CA ARG A 19 -4.20 11.46 11.46
C ARG A 19 -3.91 9.97 11.49
N SER A 20 -4.26 9.24 10.45
CA SER A 20 -3.94 7.80 10.35
C SER A 20 -2.43 7.56 10.33
N CYS A 21 -1.68 8.38 9.59
CA CYS A 21 -0.22 8.31 9.53
C CYS A 21 0.42 8.63 10.90
N ALA A 22 -0.03 9.69 11.59
CA ALA A 22 0.45 10.03 12.93
C ALA A 22 0.16 8.90 13.94
N ALA A 23 -1.05 8.32 13.91
CA ALA A 23 -1.44 7.22 14.80
C ALA A 23 -0.65 5.92 14.57
N THR A 24 0.01 5.80 13.43
CA THR A 24 0.72 4.57 13.02
C THR A 24 2.23 4.76 12.82
N ASN A 25 2.77 5.91 13.20
CA ASN A 25 4.18 6.28 12.97
C ASN A 25 4.60 6.12 11.49
N THR A 26 3.69 6.48 10.57
CA THR A 26 3.88 6.37 9.11
C THR A 26 4.16 7.76 8.55
N SER A 27 5.15 7.89 7.65
CA SER A 27 5.44 9.15 6.96
C SER A 27 4.41 9.45 5.88
N LEU A 28 4.07 10.74 5.69
CA LEU A 28 3.17 11.22 4.65
C LEU A 28 3.93 12.01 3.60
N HIS A 29 3.85 11.58 2.35
CA HIS A 29 4.46 12.22 1.19
C HIS A 29 3.37 12.86 0.34
N LEU A 30 3.54 14.13 -0.03
CA LEU A 30 2.59 14.90 -0.84
C LEU A 30 3.27 15.34 -2.13
N ILE A 31 2.76 14.88 -3.27
CA ILE A 31 3.24 15.29 -4.59
C ILE A 31 2.31 16.38 -5.12
N GLU A 32 2.87 17.52 -5.48
CA GLU A 32 2.14 18.67 -6.00
C GLU A 32 1.73 18.50 -7.48
N PRO A 33 0.74 19.26 -7.98
CA PRO A 33 0.03 20.32 -7.28
C PRO A 33 -0.99 19.79 -6.27
N LEU A 34 -1.15 20.52 -5.14
CA LEU A 34 -2.22 20.26 -4.20
C LEU A 34 -3.45 21.08 -4.58
N GLY A 35 -4.65 20.51 -4.48
CA GLY A 35 -5.91 21.22 -4.70
C GLY A 35 -6.29 22.22 -3.59
N PHE A 36 -5.38 22.46 -2.62
CA PHE A 36 -5.60 23.30 -1.44
C PHE A 36 -4.28 23.81 -0.87
N ASP A 37 -4.35 24.87 -0.07
CA ASP A 37 -3.19 25.38 0.66
C ASP A 37 -3.03 24.64 2.02
N ILE A 38 -1.82 24.18 2.32
CA ILE A 38 -1.47 23.68 3.64
C ILE A 38 -0.85 24.83 4.42
N THR A 39 -1.69 25.67 5.03
CA THR A 39 -1.24 26.72 5.93
C THR A 39 -1.43 26.26 7.39
N GLU A 40 -0.54 26.74 8.29
CA GLU A 40 -0.66 26.46 9.72
C GLU A 40 -2.04 26.87 10.28
N LYS A 41 -2.63 27.92 9.74
CA LYS A 41 -3.95 28.43 10.11
C LYS A 41 -5.08 27.46 9.71
N GLU A 42 -4.97 26.82 8.56
CA GLU A 42 -5.97 25.85 8.07
C GLU A 42 -5.83 24.51 8.80
N LEU A 43 -4.62 24.08 9.07
CA LEU A 43 -4.32 22.90 9.88
C LEU A 43 -4.94 23.05 11.29
N ARG A 44 -4.75 24.20 11.95
CA ARG A 44 -5.33 24.48 13.27
C ARG A 44 -6.88 24.55 13.22
N ARG A 45 -7.47 25.14 12.18
CA ARG A 45 -8.94 25.20 11.99
C ARG A 45 -9.55 23.82 11.78
N ALA A 46 -8.84 22.93 11.14
CA ALA A 46 -9.25 21.53 10.93
C ALA A 46 -9.04 20.62 12.14
N GLY A 47 -8.56 21.18 13.29
CA GLY A 47 -8.30 20.39 14.52
C GLY A 47 -7.14 19.40 14.36
N LEU A 48 -6.15 19.74 13.54
CA LEU A 48 -5.01 18.86 13.23
C LEU A 48 -3.86 19.11 14.23
N ASP A 49 -4.14 18.92 15.50
CA ASP A 49 -3.19 19.07 16.63
C ASP A 49 -2.01 18.08 16.57
N TYR A 50 -2.19 16.96 15.89
CA TYR A 50 -1.17 15.93 15.68
C TYR A 50 -0.22 16.25 14.50
N TRP A 51 -0.50 17.27 13.66
CA TRP A 51 0.28 17.56 12.45
C TRP A 51 1.74 17.87 12.74
N SER A 52 2.05 18.48 13.87
CA SER A 52 3.43 18.76 14.31
C SER A 52 4.25 17.52 14.66
N GLN A 53 3.58 16.38 14.86
CA GLN A 53 4.20 15.09 15.18
C GLN A 53 4.34 14.20 13.94
N LEU A 54 3.77 14.62 12.79
CA LEU A 54 3.76 13.86 11.56
C LEU A 54 4.98 14.22 10.70
N ASP A 55 5.71 13.22 10.22
CA ASP A 55 6.74 13.39 9.18
C ASP A 55 6.03 13.61 7.83
N VAL A 56 5.90 14.90 7.44
CA VAL A 56 5.31 15.30 6.16
C VAL A 56 6.39 15.80 5.22
N ARG A 57 6.46 15.22 4.03
CA ARG A 57 7.38 15.63 2.97
C ARG A 57 6.59 16.06 1.74
N ARG A 58 7.09 17.10 1.03
CA ARG A 58 6.43 17.67 -0.15
C ARG A 58 7.39 17.63 -1.32
N TYR A 59 6.86 17.33 -2.50
CA TYR A 59 7.60 17.19 -3.75
C TYR A 59 6.90 18.00 -4.83
N ARG A 60 7.65 18.66 -5.71
CA ARG A 60 7.10 19.46 -6.81
C ARG A 60 6.30 18.64 -7.81
N ASP A 61 6.75 17.40 -8.05
CA ASP A 61 6.16 16.48 -9.01
C ASP A 61 6.58 15.02 -8.68
N TYR A 62 6.13 14.09 -9.49
CA TYR A 62 6.43 12.66 -9.32
C TYR A 62 7.91 12.34 -9.54
N GLU A 63 8.57 13.02 -10.48
CA GLU A 63 10.00 12.82 -10.76
C GLU A 63 10.87 13.26 -9.57
N ASP A 64 10.53 14.40 -8.96
CA ASP A 64 11.17 14.92 -7.75
C ASP A 64 11.02 13.93 -6.57
N PHE A 65 9.82 13.36 -6.40
CA PHE A 65 9.58 12.31 -5.40
C PHE A 65 10.46 11.08 -5.65
N LEU A 66 10.54 10.60 -6.89
CA LEU A 66 11.37 9.45 -7.25
C LEU A 66 12.85 9.72 -7.04
N LEU A 67 13.32 10.88 -7.47
CA LEU A 67 14.73 11.25 -7.34
C LEU A 67 15.18 11.30 -5.87
N GLU A 68 14.37 11.91 -5.00
CA GLU A 68 14.70 12.04 -3.59
C GLU A 68 14.65 10.72 -2.81
N ASN A 69 13.73 9.79 -3.17
CA ASN A 69 13.52 8.57 -2.38
C ASN A 69 14.14 7.33 -3.00
N PHE A 70 14.39 7.32 -4.33
CA PHE A 70 14.90 6.15 -5.06
C PHE A 70 16.15 6.45 -5.90
N GLY A 71 16.57 7.72 -5.99
CA GLY A 71 17.75 8.13 -6.76
C GLY A 71 17.59 8.03 -8.28
N SER A 72 16.34 7.96 -8.78
CA SER A 72 16.01 7.84 -10.19
C SER A 72 14.79 8.69 -10.52
N THR A 73 14.66 9.14 -11.76
CA THR A 73 13.48 9.85 -12.26
C THR A 73 12.43 8.92 -12.85
N SER A 74 12.71 7.62 -12.94
CA SER A 74 11.77 6.59 -13.38
C SER A 74 11.73 5.44 -12.38
N TYR A 75 10.55 4.85 -12.20
CA TYR A 75 10.34 3.68 -11.37
C TYR A 75 9.81 2.53 -12.22
N HIS A 76 10.55 1.44 -12.22
CA HIS A 76 10.12 0.18 -12.80
C HIS A 76 10.26 -0.88 -11.71
N SER A 77 9.17 -1.57 -11.40
CA SER A 77 9.26 -2.74 -10.54
C SER A 77 10.12 -3.79 -11.25
N ASP A 78 11.27 -4.11 -10.70
CA ASP A 78 12.16 -5.13 -11.26
C ASP A 78 11.33 -6.38 -11.60
N LYS A 79 11.26 -6.70 -12.87
CA LYS A 79 10.89 -8.03 -13.33
C LYS A 79 12.08 -8.90 -12.93
N SER A 80 11.96 -9.49 -11.73
CA SER A 80 12.95 -10.38 -11.15
C SER A 80 13.63 -11.27 -12.19
N GLU A 81 14.91 -11.50 -11.98
CA GLU A 81 15.91 -12.29 -12.73
C GLU A 81 15.51 -13.73 -13.17
N ASP A 82 14.23 -14.08 -13.17
CA ASP A 82 13.72 -15.43 -13.46
C ASP A 82 13.50 -15.73 -14.96
N LYS A 83 13.97 -14.86 -15.89
CA LYS A 83 13.78 -15.11 -17.35
C LYS A 83 14.99 -15.52 -18.16
N GLU A 84 16.20 -15.49 -17.62
CA GLU A 84 17.39 -15.86 -18.42
C GLU A 84 17.77 -17.36 -18.40
N GLU A 85 17.17 -18.19 -17.56
CA GLU A 85 17.50 -19.65 -17.54
C GLU A 85 16.53 -20.56 -18.32
N LYS A 86 15.41 -20.07 -18.88
CA LYS A 86 14.40 -20.93 -19.55
C LYS A 86 14.48 -20.98 -21.08
N GLU A 87 15.39 -20.27 -21.74
CA GLU A 87 15.52 -20.34 -23.20
C GLU A 87 16.47 -21.43 -23.72
N LYS A 88 17.13 -22.23 -22.87
CA LYS A 88 18.09 -23.24 -23.30
C LYS A 88 17.65 -24.70 -23.22
N GLU A 89 16.49 -25.01 -22.68
CA GLU A 89 15.99 -26.40 -22.71
C GLU A 89 14.52 -26.48 -23.10
N GLY A 90 14.26 -26.93 -24.30
CA GLY A 90 12.89 -27.36 -24.58
C GLY A 90 12.44 -27.42 -26.01
N LYS A 91 13.15 -28.11 -26.89
CA LYS A 91 12.51 -28.82 -28.02
C LYS A 91 12.44 -30.30 -27.65
N LYS A 92 11.28 -30.75 -27.17
CA LYS A 92 10.79 -32.12 -27.40
C LYS A 92 9.28 -32.17 -27.22
N GLU A 93 8.65 -32.65 -28.27
CA GLU A 93 7.25 -32.94 -28.46
C GLU A 93 6.69 -33.96 -27.45
N GLY A 94 5.39 -33.89 -27.17
CA GLY A 94 4.68 -34.94 -26.46
C GLY A 94 3.24 -34.59 -26.12
N GLU A 95 2.31 -34.95 -27.03
CA GLU A 95 0.85 -34.97 -26.83
C GLU A 95 0.46 -35.74 -25.56
N ARG A 96 -0.56 -35.26 -24.81
CA ARG A 96 -1.60 -36.11 -24.20
C ARG A 96 -2.66 -35.37 -23.36
N GLU A 97 -3.91 -35.52 -23.85
CA GLU A 97 -5.18 -35.75 -23.12
C GLU A 97 -5.69 -34.80 -22.03
N GLU A 98 -6.86 -34.21 -22.40
CA GLU A 98 -7.85 -33.59 -21.51
C GLU A 98 -8.34 -34.53 -20.41
N LYS A 99 -8.31 -34.08 -19.15
CA LYS A 99 -9.23 -34.52 -18.09
C LYS A 99 -9.75 -33.32 -17.31
N ARG A 100 -11.07 -33.17 -17.31
CA ARG A 100 -11.80 -32.21 -16.48
C ARG A 100 -11.68 -32.59 -15.01
N PRO A 101 -11.47 -31.65 -14.09
CA PRO A 101 -11.60 -31.93 -12.66
C PRO A 101 -13.00 -31.66 -12.17
N ASP A 102 -13.44 -32.63 -11.39
CA ASP A 102 -14.67 -32.69 -10.60
C ASP A 102 -14.66 -31.65 -9.46
N SER A 103 -15.85 -31.12 -9.20
CA SER A 103 -16.11 -30.12 -8.17
C SER A 103 -16.30 -30.78 -6.80
N SER A 104 -15.34 -30.60 -5.89
CA SER A 104 -15.60 -30.78 -4.45
C SER A 104 -14.83 -29.73 -3.64
N LEU A 105 -15.60 -28.84 -3.02
CA LEU A 105 -15.14 -27.81 -2.08
C LEU A 105 -14.64 -28.50 -0.79
N ASN A 106 -13.34 -28.52 -0.58
CA ASN A 106 -12.76 -28.83 0.73
C ASN A 106 -12.28 -27.54 1.39
N ILE A 107 -12.96 -27.13 2.46
CA ILE A 107 -12.56 -26.06 3.36
C ILE A 107 -11.53 -26.67 4.34
N PRO A 108 -10.29 -26.20 4.44
CA PRO A 108 -9.38 -26.69 5.46
C PRO A 108 -9.68 -26.07 6.83
N GLU A 109 -9.89 -26.92 7.83
CA GLU A 109 -9.98 -26.53 9.24
C GLU A 109 -8.68 -25.90 9.73
N ASN A 110 -8.81 -24.75 10.36
CA ASN A 110 -7.74 -23.95 10.93
C ASN A 110 -7.25 -24.57 12.26
N THR A 111 -6.21 -25.38 12.21
CA THR A 111 -5.52 -25.82 13.43
C THR A 111 -4.36 -24.89 13.75
N ASN A 112 -4.59 -24.00 14.70
CA ASN A 112 -3.59 -23.14 15.33
C ASN A 112 -2.52 -24.01 16.06
N LYS A 113 -1.37 -24.22 15.42
CA LYS A 113 -0.16 -24.70 16.12
C LYS A 113 0.87 -23.57 16.11
N GLY A 114 1.12 -23.03 17.32
CA GLY A 114 2.17 -22.05 17.57
C GLY A 114 3.54 -22.57 17.11
N GLY A 115 4.01 -22.06 15.99
CA GLY A 115 5.35 -22.26 15.48
C GLY A 115 6.22 -21.10 15.90
N SER A 116 7.25 -21.36 16.70
CA SER A 116 8.33 -20.41 16.97
C SER A 116 9.02 -20.10 15.63
N HIS A 117 8.80 -18.89 15.10
CA HIS A 117 9.53 -18.43 13.94
C HIS A 117 10.94 -18.04 14.40
N ASN A 118 11.91 -18.87 14.05
CA ASN A 118 13.31 -18.49 13.99
C ASN A 118 13.42 -17.23 13.10
N ARG A 119 13.91 -16.14 13.67
CA ARG A 119 14.31 -14.95 12.91
C ARG A 119 15.58 -15.31 12.15
N GLU A 120 15.43 -15.93 10.99
CA GLU A 120 16.48 -15.94 9.98
C GLU A 120 16.65 -14.50 9.45
N ASP A 121 17.91 -14.10 9.30
CA ASP A 121 18.33 -12.82 8.69
C ASP A 121 17.68 -12.65 7.31
N THR A 122 16.50 -12.07 7.27
CA THR A 122 15.89 -11.66 6.01
C THR A 122 16.71 -10.49 5.47
N LYS A 123 17.51 -10.72 4.43
CA LYS A 123 18.11 -9.66 3.62
C LYS A 123 17.00 -8.65 3.35
N LYS A 124 17.10 -7.44 3.93
CA LYS A 124 16.12 -6.37 3.69
C LYS A 124 16.10 -6.08 2.19
N ARG A 125 15.00 -6.43 1.52
CA ARG A 125 14.79 -6.03 0.15
C ARG A 125 14.69 -4.50 0.08
N PRO A 126 15.05 -3.87 -1.05
CA PRO A 126 14.85 -2.44 -1.23
C PRO A 126 13.36 -2.08 -1.11
N PRO A 127 13.03 -0.86 -0.64
CA PRO A 127 11.67 -0.38 -0.59
C PRO A 127 11.01 -0.40 -1.97
N ARG A 128 9.71 -0.76 -2.03
CA ARG A 128 8.90 -0.75 -3.25
C ARG A 128 7.83 0.32 -3.17
N ILE A 129 7.34 0.74 -4.34
CA ILE A 129 6.14 1.55 -4.47
C ILE A 129 4.98 0.62 -4.85
N TRP A 130 3.93 0.61 -4.03
CA TRP A 130 2.65 -0.03 -4.34
C TRP A 130 1.67 1.04 -4.84
N PHE A 131 1.00 0.81 -5.94
CA PHE A 131 0.06 1.75 -6.54
C PHE A 131 -1.38 1.30 -6.25
N ALA A 132 -2.05 1.99 -5.31
CA ALA A 132 -3.44 1.68 -4.97
C ALA A 132 -4.39 2.29 -6.01
N THR A 133 -4.94 1.45 -6.87
CA THR A 133 -5.82 1.86 -7.97
C THR A 133 -6.97 0.89 -8.17
N THR A 134 -8.12 1.39 -8.61
CA THR A 134 -9.28 0.55 -8.94
C THR A 134 -9.09 -0.25 -10.23
N LYS A 135 -8.02 0.04 -11.00
CA LYS A 135 -7.69 -0.61 -12.27
C LYS A 135 -6.83 -1.87 -12.10
N ALA A 136 -6.29 -2.12 -10.91
CA ALA A 136 -5.42 -3.26 -10.63
C ALA A 136 -6.18 -4.60 -10.66
N LYS A 137 -5.44 -5.67 -10.96
CA LYS A 137 -5.91 -7.06 -10.91
C LYS A 137 -5.65 -7.70 -9.54
N LYS A 138 -4.52 -7.38 -8.91
CA LYS A 138 -4.09 -7.90 -7.61
C LYS A 138 -4.89 -7.26 -6.48
N LEU A 139 -5.35 -8.05 -5.52
CA LEU A 139 -5.97 -7.51 -4.32
C LEU A 139 -4.93 -6.95 -3.35
N TYR A 140 -5.29 -5.92 -2.61
CA TYR A 140 -4.41 -5.31 -1.61
C TYR A 140 -3.95 -6.29 -0.53
N CYS A 141 -4.79 -7.28 -0.19
CA CYS A 141 -4.47 -8.31 0.78
C CYS A 141 -3.53 -9.40 0.25
N ASP A 142 -3.25 -9.44 -1.05
CA ASP A 142 -2.29 -10.36 -1.66
C ASP A 142 -0.91 -9.72 -1.85
N ALA A 143 -0.78 -8.42 -1.53
CA ALA A 143 0.47 -7.70 -1.65
C ALA A 143 1.47 -8.11 -0.55
N ASP A 144 2.74 -8.25 -0.92
CA ASP A 144 3.84 -8.55 0.00
C ASP A 144 4.46 -7.23 0.51
N PHE A 145 3.73 -6.54 1.38
CA PHE A 145 4.16 -5.27 1.95
C PHE A 145 5.38 -5.43 2.86
N GLY A 146 6.48 -4.74 2.53
CA GLY A 146 7.64 -4.58 3.42
C GLY A 146 7.48 -3.40 4.39
N PRO A 147 8.28 -3.37 5.48
CA PRO A 147 8.15 -2.34 6.52
C PRO A 147 8.49 -0.92 6.03
N ASP A 148 9.33 -0.81 5.00
CA ASP A 148 9.83 0.46 4.46
C ASP A 148 9.20 0.80 3.10
N ASP A 149 8.13 0.10 2.69
CA ASP A 149 7.46 0.31 1.40
C ASP A 149 6.66 1.61 1.37
N TYR A 150 6.47 2.11 0.15
CA TYR A 150 5.64 3.25 -0.17
C TYR A 150 4.31 2.76 -0.75
N ILE A 151 3.20 3.36 -0.34
CA ILE A 151 1.87 3.08 -0.89
C ILE A 151 1.32 4.37 -1.46
N MET A 152 1.23 4.43 -2.79
CA MET A 152 0.78 5.62 -3.51
C MET A 152 -0.71 5.55 -3.80
N PHE A 153 -1.38 6.67 -3.58
CA PHE A 153 -2.78 6.93 -3.94
C PHE A 153 -2.85 8.16 -4.82
N GLY A 154 -3.72 8.15 -5.81
CA GLY A 154 -3.94 9.28 -6.70
C GLY A 154 -5.00 10.24 -6.18
N LYS A 155 -5.19 11.33 -6.94
CA LYS A 155 -6.19 12.35 -6.65
C LYS A 155 -7.62 11.79 -6.71
N GLU A 156 -8.52 12.44 -5.97
CA GLU A 156 -9.89 11.95 -5.78
C GLU A 156 -10.69 11.90 -7.08
N SER A 157 -10.45 12.83 -7.99
CA SER A 157 -11.20 12.94 -9.25
C SER A 157 -10.78 11.94 -10.33
N ALA A 158 -9.47 11.58 -10.40
CA ALA A 158 -8.93 10.80 -11.52
C ALA A 158 -8.07 9.59 -11.10
N GLY A 159 -7.63 9.51 -9.84
CA GLY A 159 -6.71 8.49 -9.37
C GLY A 159 -5.26 8.76 -9.79
N ILE A 160 -4.45 7.72 -9.84
CA ILE A 160 -3.06 7.78 -10.32
C ILE A 160 -3.07 7.84 -11.86
N PRO A 161 -2.25 8.73 -12.49
CA PRO A 161 -2.09 8.81 -13.94
C PRO A 161 -1.78 7.45 -14.57
N GLU A 162 -2.35 7.17 -15.74
CA GLU A 162 -2.16 5.87 -16.42
C GLU A 162 -0.73 5.72 -16.93
N GLU A 163 -0.07 6.82 -17.23
CA GLU A 163 1.33 6.88 -17.63
C GLU A 163 2.29 6.34 -16.54
N ILE A 164 1.92 6.51 -15.26
CA ILE A 164 2.66 5.91 -14.13
C ILE A 164 2.34 4.42 -14.00
N LEU A 165 1.08 4.03 -14.25
CA LEU A 165 0.62 2.66 -13.99
C LEU A 165 1.01 1.66 -15.08
N VAL A 166 1.11 2.10 -16.35
CA VAL A 166 1.29 1.22 -17.52
C VAL A 166 2.55 0.38 -17.43
N ASP A 167 3.62 0.95 -16.88
CA ASP A 167 4.91 0.28 -16.72
C ASP A 167 5.06 -0.43 -15.35
N ASN A 168 4.03 -0.34 -14.51
CA ASN A 168 4.06 -0.81 -13.12
C ASN A 168 2.84 -1.69 -12.78
N GLU A 169 2.43 -2.62 -13.65
CA GLU A 169 1.26 -3.49 -13.42
C GLU A 169 1.43 -4.38 -12.17
N GLU A 170 2.62 -4.93 -11.95
CA GLU A 170 2.89 -5.89 -10.86
C GLU A 170 2.60 -5.31 -9.46
N PRO A 171 3.11 -4.10 -9.09
CA PRO A 171 2.82 -3.50 -7.80
C PRO A 171 1.49 -2.75 -7.73
N CYS A 172 0.64 -2.81 -8.76
CA CYS A 172 -0.71 -2.26 -8.69
C CYS A 172 -1.61 -3.14 -7.83
N ILE A 173 -2.33 -2.52 -6.89
CA ILE A 173 -3.24 -3.19 -5.95
C ILE A 173 -4.60 -2.52 -5.90
N ARG A 174 -5.65 -3.29 -5.58
CA ARG A 174 -7.01 -2.79 -5.45
C ARG A 174 -7.70 -3.26 -4.19
N ILE A 175 -8.61 -2.44 -3.68
CA ILE A 175 -9.63 -2.85 -2.71
C ILE A 175 -10.82 -3.39 -3.50
N PRO A 176 -11.32 -4.61 -3.23
CA PRO A 176 -12.53 -5.13 -3.88
C PRO A 176 -13.75 -4.31 -3.45
N MET A 177 -14.64 -4.04 -4.39
CA MET A 177 -15.85 -3.23 -4.16
C MET A 177 -17.05 -3.88 -4.80
N GLY A 178 -18.25 -3.56 -4.29
CA GLY A 178 -19.52 -3.98 -4.87
C GLY A 178 -19.72 -3.46 -6.29
N TYR A 179 -20.59 -4.13 -7.06
CA TYR A 179 -20.89 -3.75 -8.42
C TYR A 179 -21.46 -2.34 -8.50
N GLY A 180 -21.01 -1.56 -9.48
CA GLY A 180 -21.48 -0.18 -9.71
C GLY A 180 -20.83 0.90 -8.82
N ILE A 181 -20.02 0.52 -7.83
CA ILE A 181 -19.26 1.47 -7.01
C ILE A 181 -17.92 1.78 -7.68
N ARG A 182 -17.63 3.06 -7.92
CA ARG A 182 -16.44 3.51 -8.63
C ARG A 182 -15.18 3.52 -7.76
N SER A 183 -15.30 4.03 -6.54
CA SER A 183 -14.19 4.15 -5.59
C SER A 183 -14.69 4.33 -4.16
N LEU A 184 -13.83 4.05 -3.19
CA LEU A 184 -14.00 4.50 -1.81
C LEU A 184 -13.56 5.96 -1.67
N ASN A 185 -14.00 6.62 -0.59
CA ASN A 185 -13.38 7.86 -0.17
C ASN A 185 -11.87 7.63 0.05
N LEU A 186 -11.04 8.59 -0.37
CA LEU A 186 -9.58 8.44 -0.36
C LEU A 186 -9.05 8.12 1.04
N SER A 187 -9.48 8.83 2.08
CA SER A 187 -8.99 8.59 3.44
C SER A 187 -9.38 7.21 3.98
N ASN A 188 -10.56 6.68 3.57
CA ASN A 188 -10.97 5.33 3.92
C ASN A 188 -10.13 4.28 3.18
N ALA A 189 -9.85 4.50 1.89
CA ALA A 189 -9.01 3.60 1.11
C ALA A 189 -7.58 3.52 1.70
N VAL A 190 -7.01 4.68 2.05
CA VAL A 190 -5.69 4.74 2.70
C VAL A 190 -5.71 3.97 4.02
N ALA A 191 -6.69 4.19 4.89
CA ALA A 191 -6.77 3.50 6.18
C ALA A 191 -6.85 1.97 6.01
N VAL A 192 -7.67 1.48 5.07
CA VAL A 192 -7.81 0.03 4.80
C VAL A 192 -6.48 -0.58 4.37
N VAL A 193 -5.80 0.02 3.39
CA VAL A 193 -4.55 -0.54 2.85
C VAL A 193 -3.39 -0.38 3.84
N LEU A 194 -3.30 0.76 4.52
CA LEU A 194 -2.27 1.02 5.54
C LEU A 194 -2.33 -0.01 6.68
N TYR A 195 -3.52 -0.25 7.24
CA TYR A 195 -3.66 -1.21 8.33
C TYR A 195 -3.43 -2.66 7.91
N GLU A 196 -3.74 -3.04 6.66
CA GLU A 196 -3.34 -4.34 6.12
C GLU A 196 -1.81 -4.45 5.98
N ALA A 197 -1.15 -3.42 5.47
CA ALA A 197 0.30 -3.40 5.37
C ALA A 197 0.98 -3.48 6.75
N LEU A 198 0.46 -2.76 7.75
CA LEU A 198 0.93 -2.83 9.14
C LEU A 198 0.67 -4.20 9.75
N ARG A 199 -0.50 -4.81 9.50
CA ARG A 199 -0.83 -6.15 9.97
C ARG A 199 0.15 -7.18 9.44
N ARG A 200 0.51 -7.11 8.17
CA ARG A 200 1.52 -7.99 7.54
C ARG A 200 2.88 -7.87 8.19
N ASN A 201 3.23 -6.68 8.65
CA ASN A 201 4.49 -6.40 9.34
C ASN A 201 4.40 -6.54 10.88
N GLY A 202 3.28 -7.06 11.42
CA GLY A 202 3.12 -7.31 12.86
C GLY A 202 2.89 -6.07 13.71
N PHE A 203 2.41 -4.96 13.12
CA PHE A 203 2.13 -3.68 13.80
C PHE A 203 3.33 -3.13 14.59
N PRO A 204 4.47 -2.87 13.95
CA PRO A 204 5.69 -2.47 14.64
C PRO A 204 5.51 -1.13 15.38
N GLY A 205 5.84 -1.11 16.66
CA GLY A 205 5.79 0.11 17.47
C GLY A 205 4.39 0.62 17.82
N LEU A 206 3.33 -0.19 17.60
CA LEU A 206 1.96 0.16 17.95
C LEU A 206 1.49 -0.57 19.20
N GLU A 207 0.72 0.11 20.05
CA GLU A 207 0.02 -0.52 21.18
C GLU A 207 -1.05 -1.48 20.65
N ARG A 208 -1.08 -2.68 21.21
CA ARG A 208 -1.98 -3.77 20.75
C ARG A 208 -3.03 -4.12 21.80
N GLU A 209 -2.90 -3.62 22.98
CA GLU A 209 -3.77 -3.86 24.13
C GLU A 209 -4.30 -2.54 24.66
N GLY A 210 -5.47 -2.55 25.23
CA GLY A 210 -6.10 -1.38 25.82
C GLY A 210 -6.88 -1.75 27.07
N GLU A 211 -7.07 -0.77 27.95
CA GLU A 211 -7.83 -0.91 29.18
C GLU A 211 -9.03 0.06 29.21
N LEU A 212 -10.04 -0.30 29.98
CA LEU A 212 -11.16 0.60 30.26
C LEU A 212 -10.71 1.70 31.23
N HIS A 213 -11.18 2.94 30.99
CA HIS A 213 -10.78 4.08 31.83
C HIS A 213 -11.37 4.07 33.26
N ARG A 214 -12.50 3.41 33.48
CA ARG A 214 -13.23 3.44 34.78
C ARG A 214 -13.61 2.06 35.28
N LEU A 215 -13.66 1.09 34.43
CA LEU A 215 -14.08 -0.28 34.75
C LEU A 215 -12.97 -1.24 34.34
N HIS A 216 -13.09 -2.50 34.72
CA HIS A 216 -12.20 -3.55 34.32
C HIS A 216 -12.97 -4.58 33.47
N TRP A 217 -12.28 -5.21 32.53
CA TRP A 217 -12.84 -6.33 31.79
C TRP A 217 -13.15 -7.48 32.75
N LYS A 218 -14.30 -8.17 32.56
CA LYS A 218 -14.71 -9.32 33.36
C LYS A 218 -14.09 -10.61 32.82
#